data_5e09c6cd20974386c4bbe72344c92a12
#
_entry.id   5e09c6cd20974386c4bbe72344c92a12
#
_cell.length_a   1.000
_cell.length_b   1.000
_cell.length_c   1.000
_cell.angle_alpha   90.00
_cell.angle_beta   90.00
_cell.angle_gamma   90.00
#
_symmetry.space_group_name_H-M   'P 1'
#
loop_
_entity.id
_entity.type
_entity.pdbx_description
1 polymer ?
#
loop_
_entity_poly.entity_id
_entity_poly.type
_entity_poly.pdbx_seq_one_letter_code
_entity_poly.pdbx_strand_id
1 'polypeptide(L)'
;VRAYGRRGMLALAAGLLAAVTACTGDARTPATTPAAAVTTTPPPSPAEPEVTLAEAAEEFTAFTLTDNALRGPDWRSEFEGRLREASDITTGGQWAITQAAYVSTGSRPPRRQWGAPTLYVPRFAQGERAPWFSALVTRDGRQTLLTFAKSDRWRLSSAAELLPGQSLPEVELDTDGYASSLAPDDKTVTISPQFMGPVHASVAETGKSGVTAGLLAEGPYTTDVAEQIAALRVKAKRAELSYDSIFSADNFPVYALRTEGGGALIQYSLSRNSTTRNVLDETYKIPVPPEASWAIPDKTVRLNLKLTEVHQYATVVPPLTRPSAASVIAHDGALTRASGQ
;
A
#
# COMPACT_ATOMS: atom_id res chain seq x y z
N VAL A 1 15.44 -43.42 11.58
CA VAL A 1 15.76 -44.55 10.69
C VAL A 1 14.98 -44.39 9.40
N ARG A 2 15.60 -43.93 8.37
CA ARG A 2 15.66 -44.40 6.98
C ARG A 2 16.06 -43.24 6.05
N ALA A 3 17.28 -43.36 5.55
CA ALA A 3 17.83 -42.62 4.43
C ALA A 3 17.45 -43.31 3.11
N TYR A 4 17.27 -42.48 2.05
CA TYR A 4 17.45 -42.88 0.63
C TYR A 4 17.55 -41.50 -0.09
N GLY A 5 18.49 -41.16 -0.94
CA GLY A 5 19.33 -41.99 -1.77
C GLY A 5 19.49 -41.24 -3.10
N ARG A 6 20.71 -40.80 -3.39
CA ARG A 6 21.23 -40.08 -4.59
C ARG A 6 20.83 -40.77 -5.91
N ARG A 7 20.84 -39.89 -6.99
CA ARG A 7 21.44 -40.07 -8.34
C ARG A 7 20.75 -39.02 -9.24
N GLY A 8 21.35 -38.03 -9.93
CA GLY A 8 22.59 -38.05 -10.68
C GLY A 8 22.31 -38.32 -12.16
N MET A 9 22.26 -37.26 -13.00
CA MET A 9 22.61 -37.40 -14.43
C MET A 9 22.99 -36.06 -15.03
N LEU A 10 24.27 -35.94 -15.34
CA LEU A 10 24.87 -35.03 -16.31
C LEU A 10 24.52 -35.53 -17.73
N ALA A 11 24.17 -34.63 -18.63
CA ALA A 11 24.24 -34.85 -20.07
C ALA A 11 24.92 -33.65 -20.72
N LEU A 12 26.16 -33.89 -21.16
CA LEU A 12 26.89 -33.11 -22.16
C LEU A 12 26.32 -33.40 -23.52
N ALA A 13 26.21 -32.40 -24.40
CA ALA A 13 26.23 -32.59 -25.82
C ALA A 13 26.93 -31.43 -26.53
N ALA A 14 27.98 -31.77 -27.20
CA ALA A 14 28.91 -30.98 -27.98
C ALA A 14 28.32 -30.57 -29.34
N GLY A 15 28.64 -29.38 -29.84
CA GLY A 15 29.44 -29.06 -30.99
C GLY A 15 28.86 -29.30 -32.37
N LEU A 16 28.80 -28.24 -33.18
CA LEU A 16 29.02 -28.36 -34.61
C LEU A 16 29.51 -27.00 -35.17
N LEU A 17 30.79 -27.00 -35.55
CA LEU A 17 31.42 -26.03 -36.46
C LEU A 17 30.93 -26.32 -37.88
N ALA A 18 30.55 -25.27 -38.62
CA ALA A 18 30.39 -25.37 -40.08
C ALA A 18 31.30 -24.34 -40.73
N ALA A 19 32.09 -24.88 -41.66
CA ALA A 19 33.18 -24.24 -42.35
C ALA A 19 32.74 -23.27 -43.45
N VAL A 20 33.59 -22.25 -43.64
CA VAL A 20 33.55 -21.27 -44.72
C VAL A 20 34.20 -21.88 -45.94
N THR A 21 33.52 -21.88 -47.07
CA THR A 21 34.13 -22.08 -48.40
C THR A 21 34.08 -20.77 -49.18
N ALA A 22 35.25 -20.25 -49.46
CA ALA A 22 35.43 -19.15 -50.40
C ALA A 22 35.44 -19.71 -51.84
N CYS A 23 34.67 -19.07 -52.71
CA CYS A 23 34.86 -19.18 -54.15
C CYS A 23 35.06 -17.79 -54.75
N THR A 24 36.22 -17.64 -55.39
CA THR A 24 36.61 -16.54 -56.27
C THR A 24 35.93 -16.68 -57.64
N GLY A 25 35.47 -15.57 -58.19
CA GLY A 25 35.04 -15.55 -59.60
C GLY A 25 34.34 -14.27 -60.04
N ASP A 26 35.04 -13.48 -60.79
CA ASP A 26 34.64 -12.57 -61.88
C ASP A 26 33.92 -11.22 -61.54
N ALA A 27 34.67 -10.20 -61.95
CA ALA A 27 34.25 -8.82 -62.10
C ALA A 27 33.13 -8.66 -63.16
N ARG A 28 31.95 -8.20 -62.74
CA ARG A 28 30.92 -7.58 -63.55
C ARG A 28 30.54 -6.23 -63.03
N THR A 29 30.52 -5.26 -63.92
CA THR A 29 30.14 -3.86 -63.73
C THR A 29 28.85 -3.70 -62.87
N PRO A 30 28.80 -2.81 -61.90
CA PRO A 30 27.60 -2.63 -61.09
C PRO A 30 26.52 -1.89 -61.89
N ALA A 31 25.41 -2.58 -62.10
CA ALA A 31 24.17 -1.93 -62.51
C ALA A 31 23.63 -1.17 -61.30
N THR A 32 23.43 0.14 -61.45
CA THR A 32 22.82 1.05 -60.41
C THR A 32 21.39 0.61 -60.23
N THR A 33 21.15 -0.14 -59.12
CA THR A 33 19.78 -0.43 -58.63
C THR A 33 19.25 0.83 -57.98
N PRO A 34 18.06 1.33 -58.33
CA PRO A 34 17.48 2.48 -57.60
C PRO A 34 17.25 2.09 -56.15
N ALA A 35 17.76 2.90 -55.25
CA ALA A 35 17.55 2.75 -53.81
C ALA A 35 16.03 2.70 -53.54
N ALA A 36 15.56 1.56 -53.06
CA ALA A 36 14.19 1.45 -52.55
C ALA A 36 14.01 2.48 -51.45
N ALA A 37 13.02 3.36 -51.59
CA ALA A 37 12.63 4.30 -50.59
C ALA A 37 12.26 3.53 -49.31
N VAL A 38 13.04 3.69 -48.26
CA VAL A 38 12.72 3.18 -46.94
C VAL A 38 11.46 3.92 -46.46
N THR A 39 10.32 3.27 -46.62
CA THR A 39 9.07 3.75 -46.02
C THR A 39 9.23 3.62 -44.51
N THR A 40 9.60 4.68 -43.86
CA THR A 40 9.56 4.74 -42.37
C THR A 40 8.11 4.64 -41.98
N THR A 41 7.70 3.46 -41.54
CA THR A 41 6.41 3.27 -40.85
C THR A 41 6.42 4.20 -39.62
N PRO A 42 5.43 5.08 -39.44
CA PRO A 42 5.34 5.89 -38.24
C PRO A 42 5.39 4.96 -37.00
N PRO A 43 6.04 5.36 -35.90
CA PRO A 43 5.99 4.56 -34.68
C PRO A 43 4.53 4.31 -34.32
N PRO A 44 4.18 3.10 -33.86
CA PRO A 44 2.81 2.80 -33.46
C PRO A 44 2.36 3.83 -32.42
N SER A 45 1.17 4.40 -32.61
CA SER A 45 0.53 5.29 -31.66
C SER A 45 0.50 4.58 -30.29
N PRO A 46 0.81 5.26 -29.18
CA PRO A 46 0.69 4.66 -27.87
C PRO A 46 -0.69 4.02 -27.73
N ALA A 47 -0.76 2.80 -27.19
CA ALA A 47 -2.03 2.14 -26.95
C ALA A 47 -2.88 3.01 -26.02
N GLU A 48 -4.19 3.07 -26.26
CA GLU A 48 -5.12 3.76 -25.37
C GLU A 48 -4.97 3.19 -23.96
N PRO A 49 -4.85 4.05 -22.91
CA PRO A 49 -4.72 3.57 -21.55
C PRO A 49 -6.03 2.92 -21.07
N GLU A 50 -5.92 1.91 -20.21
CA GLU A 50 -7.08 1.23 -19.59
C GLU A 50 -7.92 2.18 -18.75
N VAL A 51 -7.31 3.22 -18.15
CA VAL A 51 -7.97 4.25 -17.36
C VAL A 51 -7.55 5.61 -17.87
N THR A 52 -8.51 6.47 -18.17
CA THR A 52 -8.22 7.85 -18.60
C THR A 52 -8.17 8.81 -17.40
N LEU A 53 -7.47 9.93 -17.57
CA LEU A 53 -7.48 11.02 -16.58
C LEU A 53 -8.88 11.55 -16.31
N ALA A 54 -9.74 11.58 -17.34
CA ALA A 54 -11.15 11.99 -17.21
C ALA A 54 -11.95 10.99 -16.37
N GLU A 55 -11.83 9.68 -16.63
CA GLU A 55 -12.48 8.63 -15.83
C GLU A 55 -12.04 8.74 -14.35
N ALA A 56 -10.74 8.89 -14.08
CA ALA A 56 -10.26 9.05 -12.71
C ALA A 56 -10.85 10.27 -11.99
N ALA A 57 -11.04 11.39 -12.70
CA ALA A 57 -11.65 12.60 -12.15
C ALA A 57 -13.15 12.41 -11.86
N GLU A 58 -13.87 11.74 -12.76
CA GLU A 58 -15.28 11.39 -12.58
C GLU A 58 -15.47 10.45 -11.39
N GLU A 59 -14.66 9.41 -11.26
CA GLU A 59 -14.74 8.44 -10.17
C GLU A 59 -14.38 9.05 -8.81
N PHE A 60 -13.36 9.94 -8.75
CA PHE A 60 -13.07 10.70 -7.54
C PHE A 60 -14.29 11.56 -7.13
N THR A 61 -14.91 12.24 -8.08
CA THR A 61 -16.10 13.08 -7.83
C THR A 61 -17.28 12.23 -7.36
N ALA A 62 -17.56 11.12 -8.02
CA ALA A 62 -18.62 10.20 -7.65
C ALA A 62 -18.41 9.63 -6.24
N PHE A 63 -17.18 9.24 -5.91
CA PHE A 63 -16.82 8.77 -4.57
C PHE A 63 -17.09 9.85 -3.50
N THR A 64 -16.59 11.07 -3.68
CA THR A 64 -16.72 12.13 -2.67
C THR A 64 -18.17 12.56 -2.44
N LEU A 65 -18.98 12.57 -3.49
CA LEU A 65 -20.43 12.82 -3.40
C LEU A 65 -21.14 11.69 -2.63
N THR A 66 -20.83 10.43 -2.94
CA THR A 66 -21.41 9.26 -2.29
C THR A 66 -20.98 9.17 -0.82
N ASP A 67 -19.67 9.34 -0.50
CA ASP A 67 -19.18 9.34 0.87
C ASP A 67 -19.88 10.42 1.71
N ASN A 68 -20.01 11.63 1.20
CA ASN A 68 -20.69 12.72 1.89
C ASN A 68 -22.21 12.52 2.01
N ALA A 69 -22.84 11.91 1.03
CA ALA A 69 -24.27 11.55 1.12
C ALA A 69 -24.49 10.51 2.23
N LEU A 70 -23.68 9.45 2.26
CA LEU A 70 -23.74 8.40 3.29
C LEU A 70 -23.49 8.93 4.71
N ARG A 71 -22.67 9.98 4.87
CA ARG A 71 -22.39 10.65 6.15
C ARG A 71 -23.46 11.69 6.51
N GLY A 72 -24.37 12.00 5.60
CA GLY A 72 -25.41 13.01 5.79
C GLY A 72 -26.57 12.55 6.68
N PRO A 73 -27.31 13.49 7.29
CA PRO A 73 -28.48 13.18 8.09
C PRO A 73 -29.66 12.64 7.26
N ASP A 74 -29.73 13.04 5.98
CA ASP A 74 -30.88 12.81 5.10
C ASP A 74 -30.84 11.45 4.39
N TRP A 75 -29.80 10.65 4.65
CA TRP A 75 -29.71 9.31 4.07
C TRP A 75 -30.80 8.40 4.64
N ARG A 76 -31.64 7.87 3.77
CA ARG A 76 -32.89 7.20 4.16
C ARG A 76 -32.74 5.75 4.62
N SER A 77 -31.56 5.13 4.47
CA SER A 77 -31.37 3.76 4.90
C SER A 77 -31.06 3.66 6.40
N GLU A 78 -31.50 2.56 6.99
CA GLU A 78 -31.17 2.18 8.36
C GLU A 78 -29.68 1.92 8.52
N PHE A 79 -29.24 1.73 9.76
CA PHE A 79 -27.84 1.49 10.14
C PHE A 79 -27.11 0.50 9.23
N GLU A 80 -27.70 -0.70 9.05
CA GLU A 80 -27.07 -1.77 8.24
C GLU A 80 -26.95 -1.40 6.76
N GLY A 81 -27.91 -0.66 6.22
CA GLY A 81 -27.87 -0.18 4.84
C GLY A 81 -26.72 0.79 4.59
N ARG A 82 -26.52 1.77 5.49
CA ARG A 82 -25.41 2.73 5.38
C ARG A 82 -24.06 2.07 5.48
N LEU A 83 -23.89 1.17 6.47
CA LEU A 83 -22.63 0.44 6.66
C LEU A 83 -22.30 -0.40 5.42
N ARG A 84 -23.29 -1.10 4.85
CA ARG A 84 -23.10 -1.89 3.64
C ARG A 84 -22.66 -1.02 2.47
N GLU A 85 -23.37 0.07 2.20
CA GLU A 85 -23.06 0.97 1.09
C GLU A 85 -21.70 1.67 1.27
N ALA A 86 -21.35 2.10 2.50
CA ALA A 86 -20.01 2.61 2.80
C ALA A 86 -18.91 1.56 2.62
N SER A 87 -19.23 0.30 2.91
CA SER A 87 -18.34 -0.83 2.66
C SER A 87 -18.19 -1.13 1.17
N ASP A 88 -19.25 -0.93 0.38
CA ASP A 88 -19.24 -1.18 -1.07
C ASP A 88 -18.39 -0.18 -1.87
N ILE A 89 -18.17 1.02 -1.35
CA ILE A 89 -17.31 2.04 -1.97
C ILE A 89 -15.86 2.00 -1.47
N THR A 90 -15.51 1.05 -0.60
CA THR A 90 -14.16 0.91 -0.04
C THR A 90 -13.64 -0.52 -0.19
N THR A 91 -12.31 -0.70 -0.13
CA THR A 91 -11.63 -1.99 -0.22
C THR A 91 -10.31 -1.95 0.55
N GLY A 92 -9.57 -3.06 0.58
CA GLY A 92 -8.26 -3.13 1.24
C GLY A 92 -8.29 -2.70 2.71
N GLY A 93 -7.26 -1.99 3.15
CA GLY A 93 -7.19 -1.44 4.51
C GLY A 93 -8.27 -0.40 4.81
N GLN A 94 -8.67 0.36 3.79
CA GLN A 94 -9.70 1.39 3.95
C GLN A 94 -11.08 0.81 4.30
N TRP A 95 -11.40 -0.37 3.81
CA TRP A 95 -12.66 -1.04 4.14
C TRP A 95 -12.82 -1.25 5.65
N ALA A 96 -11.78 -1.77 6.33
CA ALA A 96 -11.81 -2.00 7.78
C ALA A 96 -11.92 -0.68 8.57
N ILE A 97 -11.19 0.36 8.15
CA ILE A 97 -11.25 1.70 8.76
C ILE A 97 -12.64 2.31 8.58
N THR A 98 -13.21 2.19 7.39
CA THR A 98 -14.56 2.70 7.10
C THR A 98 -15.61 1.98 7.95
N GLN A 99 -15.58 0.66 8.03
CA GLN A 99 -16.50 -0.09 8.91
C GLN A 99 -16.40 0.36 10.36
N ALA A 100 -15.18 0.49 10.89
CA ALA A 100 -14.97 0.94 12.26
C ALA A 100 -15.53 2.35 12.50
N ALA A 101 -15.34 3.27 11.55
CA ALA A 101 -15.87 4.63 11.64
C ALA A 101 -17.41 4.66 11.71
N TYR A 102 -18.08 3.83 10.91
CA TYR A 102 -19.55 3.75 10.94
C TYR A 102 -20.05 3.06 12.21
N VAL A 103 -19.44 1.96 12.62
CA VAL A 103 -19.86 1.23 13.84
C VAL A 103 -19.62 2.10 15.09
N SER A 104 -18.47 2.73 15.23
CA SER A 104 -18.12 3.52 16.40
C SER A 104 -18.94 4.82 16.55
N THR A 105 -19.53 5.31 15.47
CA THR A 105 -20.35 6.55 15.46
C THR A 105 -21.85 6.29 15.33
N GLY A 106 -22.30 5.03 15.43
CA GLY A 106 -23.70 4.67 15.22
C GLY A 106 -24.19 5.01 13.81
N SER A 107 -23.36 4.73 12.80
CA SER A 107 -23.57 5.03 11.37
C SER A 107 -23.66 6.52 11.00
N ARG A 108 -23.07 7.36 11.83
CA ARG A 108 -23.07 8.81 11.59
C ARG A 108 -21.67 9.41 11.71
N PRO A 109 -20.67 8.92 10.96
CA PRO A 109 -19.36 9.59 10.94
C PRO A 109 -19.53 11.00 10.39
N PRO A 110 -18.72 11.97 10.81
CA PRO A 110 -18.82 13.37 10.37
C PRO A 110 -18.65 13.46 8.85
N ARG A 111 -19.35 14.43 8.23
CA ARG A 111 -19.13 14.79 6.82
C ARG A 111 -17.72 15.28 6.61
N ARG A 112 -17.20 15.10 5.42
CA ARG A 112 -15.86 15.54 5.03
C ARG A 112 -15.91 16.73 4.09
N GLN A 113 -14.91 17.58 4.20
CA GLN A 113 -14.66 18.66 3.25
C GLN A 113 -13.56 18.20 2.29
N TRP A 114 -13.89 18.21 1.00
CA TRP A 114 -13.00 17.78 -0.06
C TRP A 114 -12.57 18.96 -0.92
N GLY A 115 -11.26 19.15 -1.11
CA GLY A 115 -10.70 20.08 -2.08
C GLY A 115 -10.58 19.46 -3.48
N ALA A 116 -10.05 20.24 -4.43
CA ALA A 116 -9.73 19.72 -5.75
C ALA A 116 -8.56 18.70 -5.68
N PRO A 117 -8.63 17.56 -6.40
CA PRO A 117 -7.55 16.58 -6.40
C PRO A 117 -6.46 16.93 -7.41
N THR A 118 -5.21 16.56 -7.10
CA THR A 118 -4.17 16.28 -8.09
C THR A 118 -4.17 14.78 -8.34
N LEU A 119 -4.41 14.36 -9.58
CA LEU A 119 -4.55 12.94 -9.94
C LEU A 119 -3.22 12.38 -10.45
N TYR A 120 -2.90 11.17 -10.03
CA TYR A 120 -1.78 10.36 -10.51
C TYR A 120 -2.36 9.05 -11.04
N VAL A 121 -2.54 8.97 -12.35
CA VAL A 121 -3.14 7.82 -13.05
C VAL A 121 -2.02 7.06 -13.76
N PRO A 122 -1.67 5.84 -13.33
CA PRO A 122 -0.69 5.05 -14.05
C PRO A 122 -1.19 4.67 -15.44
N ARG A 123 -0.27 4.65 -16.42
CA ARG A 123 -0.57 4.19 -17.76
C ARG A 123 -0.60 2.65 -17.79
N PHE A 124 -1.78 2.08 -17.66
CA PHE A 124 -1.98 0.64 -17.83
C PHE A 124 -2.30 0.28 -19.28
N ALA A 125 -1.80 -0.86 -19.73
CA ALA A 125 -2.22 -1.43 -21.02
C ALA A 125 -3.68 -1.92 -20.94
N GLN A 126 -4.39 -1.88 -22.08
CA GLN A 126 -5.76 -2.41 -22.14
C GLN A 126 -5.79 -3.89 -21.74
N GLY A 127 -6.74 -4.25 -20.88
CA GLY A 127 -6.88 -5.60 -20.34
C GLY A 127 -5.93 -5.91 -19.18
N GLU A 128 -5.17 -4.94 -18.68
CA GLU A 128 -4.42 -5.09 -17.45
C GLU A 128 -5.38 -5.25 -16.26
N ARG A 129 -5.09 -6.25 -15.42
CA ARG A 129 -5.98 -6.58 -14.31
C ARG A 129 -5.79 -5.61 -13.14
N ALA A 130 -6.90 -5.19 -12.56
CA ALA A 130 -6.94 -4.35 -11.38
C ALA A 130 -6.23 -2.99 -11.51
N PRO A 131 -6.65 -2.12 -12.46
CA PRO A 131 -6.12 -0.78 -12.56
C PRO A 131 -6.43 0.03 -11.29
N TRP A 132 -5.62 1.05 -11.04
CA TRP A 132 -5.74 1.93 -9.89
C TRP A 132 -5.26 3.34 -10.22
N PHE A 133 -5.64 4.31 -9.43
CA PHE A 133 -5.08 5.66 -9.48
C PHE A 133 -4.97 6.24 -8.08
N SER A 134 -4.07 7.22 -7.90
CA SER A 134 -3.95 7.98 -6.66
C SER A 134 -4.41 9.42 -6.86
N ALA A 135 -4.87 10.04 -5.78
CA ALA A 135 -5.30 11.42 -5.74
C ALA A 135 -4.74 12.10 -4.48
N LEU A 136 -3.96 13.16 -4.66
CA LEU A 136 -3.62 14.06 -3.56
C LEU A 136 -4.71 15.11 -3.43
N VAL A 137 -5.34 15.21 -2.28
CA VAL A 137 -6.48 16.12 -2.04
C VAL A 137 -6.40 16.74 -0.66
N THR A 138 -6.91 17.95 -0.50
CA THR A 138 -7.18 18.49 0.83
C THR A 138 -8.48 17.88 1.36
N ARG A 139 -8.38 17.10 2.47
CA ARG A 139 -9.50 16.52 3.19
C ARG A 139 -9.54 17.11 4.59
N ASP A 140 -10.63 17.81 4.93
CA ASP A 140 -10.81 18.45 6.25
C ASP A 140 -9.65 19.41 6.62
N GLY A 141 -9.10 20.13 5.65
CA GLY A 141 -7.99 21.07 5.82
C GLY A 141 -6.59 20.44 5.78
N ARG A 142 -6.47 19.11 5.60
CA ARG A 142 -5.19 18.40 5.57
C ARG A 142 -4.97 17.68 4.25
N GLN A 143 -3.76 17.72 3.75
CA GLN A 143 -3.43 16.97 2.53
C GLN A 143 -3.44 15.48 2.80
N THR A 144 -4.18 14.76 1.98
CA THR A 144 -4.40 13.31 2.10
C THR A 144 -4.15 12.66 0.75
N LEU A 145 -3.33 11.63 0.72
CA LEU A 145 -3.11 10.79 -0.44
C LEU A 145 -4.10 9.64 -0.41
N LEU A 146 -4.96 9.59 -1.41
CA LEU A 146 -5.97 8.55 -1.62
C LEU A 146 -5.50 7.61 -2.73
N THR A 147 -5.89 6.33 -2.67
CA THR A 147 -5.73 5.41 -3.79
C THR A 147 -7.03 4.66 -4.03
N PHE A 148 -7.47 4.71 -5.27
CA PHE A 148 -8.65 4.00 -5.77
C PHE A 148 -8.21 2.79 -6.58
N ALA A 149 -8.87 1.66 -6.39
CA ALA A 149 -8.62 0.44 -7.15
C ALA A 149 -9.92 -0.08 -7.77
N LYS A 150 -9.81 -0.62 -8.97
CA LYS A 150 -10.94 -1.17 -9.74
C LYS A 150 -10.91 -2.69 -9.72
N SER A 151 -12.00 -3.30 -9.36
CA SER A 151 -12.26 -4.73 -9.57
C SER A 151 -13.48 -4.87 -10.47
N ASP A 152 -14.68 -5.03 -9.91
CA ASP A 152 -15.97 -4.89 -10.57
C ASP A 152 -16.42 -3.42 -10.69
N ARG A 153 -15.96 -2.58 -9.75
CA ARG A 153 -16.16 -1.14 -9.67
C ARG A 153 -14.99 -0.45 -9.00
N TRP A 154 -14.92 0.86 -9.08
CA TRP A 154 -13.94 1.66 -8.35
C TRP A 154 -14.25 1.70 -6.85
N ARG A 155 -13.22 1.55 -6.02
CA ARG A 155 -13.31 1.64 -4.55
C ARG A 155 -12.09 2.34 -3.99
N LEU A 156 -12.29 3.14 -2.95
CA LEU A 156 -11.17 3.68 -2.17
C LEU A 156 -10.48 2.55 -1.40
N SER A 157 -9.20 2.35 -1.67
CA SER A 157 -8.38 1.28 -1.07
C SER A 157 -7.46 1.76 0.03
N SER A 158 -6.98 2.99 -0.08
CA SER A 158 -6.08 3.59 0.90
C SER A 158 -6.34 5.09 1.02
N ALA A 159 -6.15 5.62 2.23
CA ALA A 159 -6.17 7.06 2.52
C ALA A 159 -5.15 7.34 3.63
N ALA A 160 -4.10 8.09 3.33
CA ALA A 160 -3.07 8.45 4.29
C ALA A 160 -2.87 9.97 4.30
N GLU A 161 -2.98 10.59 5.47
CA GLU A 161 -2.79 12.02 5.66
C GLU A 161 -1.28 12.35 5.70
N LEU A 162 -0.85 13.36 4.98
CA LEU A 162 0.55 13.81 5.02
C LEU A 162 0.92 14.26 6.42
N LEU A 163 2.07 13.80 6.87
CA LEU A 163 2.62 14.17 8.17
C LEU A 163 2.99 15.66 8.20
N PRO A 164 2.95 16.30 9.35
CA PRO A 164 3.32 17.72 9.48
C PRO A 164 4.69 18.02 8.88
N GLY A 165 4.75 18.99 7.99
CA GLY A 165 5.99 19.40 7.31
C GLY A 165 6.43 18.48 6.16
N GLN A 166 5.69 17.43 5.86
CA GLN A 166 5.94 16.55 4.71
C GLN A 166 5.18 17.02 3.47
N SER A 167 5.75 16.73 2.31
CA SER A 167 5.13 16.95 1.01
C SER A 167 5.30 15.70 0.14
N LEU A 168 4.44 15.55 -0.85
CA LEU A 168 4.61 14.49 -1.84
C LEU A 168 5.88 14.77 -2.66
N PRO A 169 6.68 13.75 -3.00
CA PRO A 169 7.73 13.88 -4.01
C PRO A 169 7.10 14.11 -5.38
N GLU A 170 7.86 14.69 -6.29
CA GLU A 170 7.44 14.82 -7.68
C GLU A 170 7.32 13.43 -8.30
N VAL A 171 6.11 13.10 -8.77
CA VAL A 171 5.79 11.83 -9.43
C VAL A 171 6.17 11.96 -10.91
N GLU A 172 6.85 10.94 -11.44
CA GLU A 172 7.22 10.88 -12.85
C GLU A 172 5.96 10.74 -13.72
N LEU A 173 5.75 11.72 -14.60
CA LEU A 173 4.65 11.76 -15.56
C LEU A 173 5.19 11.70 -16.98
N ASP A 174 4.47 11.00 -17.84
CA ASP A 174 4.76 11.04 -19.28
C ASP A 174 4.23 12.32 -19.95
N THR A 175 4.46 12.46 -21.26
CA THR A 175 4.05 13.63 -22.04
C THR A 175 2.54 13.86 -22.08
N ASP A 176 1.74 12.84 -21.82
CA ASP A 176 0.28 12.91 -21.79
C ASP A 176 -0.26 13.10 -20.37
N GLY A 177 0.63 13.18 -19.35
CA GLY A 177 0.28 13.38 -17.96
C GLY A 177 -0.04 12.11 -17.16
N TYR A 178 0.24 10.93 -17.72
CA TYR A 178 0.09 9.66 -17.00
C TYR A 178 1.32 9.36 -16.14
N ALA A 179 1.07 8.80 -14.95
CA ALA A 179 2.13 8.40 -14.04
C ALA A 179 2.76 7.05 -14.45
N SER A 180 4.00 6.86 -14.01
CA SER A 180 4.70 5.57 -14.13
C SER A 180 4.47 4.75 -12.85
N SER A 181 3.88 3.54 -12.96
CA SER A 181 3.79 2.58 -11.85
C SER A 181 5.04 1.70 -11.75
N LEU A 182 5.33 1.20 -10.54
CA LEU A 182 6.38 0.20 -10.33
C LEU A 182 5.76 -1.20 -10.17
N ALA A 183 6.41 -2.20 -10.76
CA ALA A 183 6.07 -3.59 -10.51
C ALA A 183 6.30 -3.97 -9.03
N PRO A 184 5.55 -4.95 -8.49
CA PRO A 184 5.70 -5.37 -7.10
C PRO A 184 7.13 -5.80 -6.73
N ASP A 185 7.86 -6.38 -7.68
CA ASP A 185 9.23 -6.89 -7.53
C ASP A 185 10.31 -5.97 -8.13
N ASP A 186 9.96 -4.71 -8.42
CA ASP A 186 10.90 -3.72 -8.97
C ASP A 186 12.17 -3.64 -8.12
N LYS A 187 13.33 -3.76 -8.77
CA LYS A 187 14.65 -3.80 -8.14
C LYS A 187 15.45 -2.50 -8.31
N THR A 188 14.84 -1.46 -8.83
CA THR A 188 15.52 -0.17 -9.05
C THR A 188 15.48 0.72 -7.81
N VAL A 189 14.70 0.35 -6.80
CA VAL A 189 14.53 1.04 -5.53
C VAL A 189 15.09 0.24 -4.37
N THR A 190 15.41 0.90 -3.25
CA THR A 190 16.06 0.25 -2.09
C THR A 190 15.18 -0.78 -1.40
N ILE A 191 13.86 -0.64 -1.49
CA ILE A 191 12.87 -1.59 -0.98
C ILE A 191 11.84 -1.81 -2.10
N SER A 192 11.78 -3.01 -2.66
CA SER A 192 10.77 -3.35 -3.66
C SER A 192 9.35 -3.20 -3.09
N PRO A 193 8.34 -2.76 -3.87
CA PRO A 193 6.99 -2.49 -3.38
C PRO A 193 6.40 -3.62 -2.55
N GLN A 194 6.52 -4.88 -2.98
CA GLN A 194 6.00 -6.05 -2.27
C GLN A 194 6.62 -6.26 -0.87
N PHE A 195 7.84 -5.75 -0.63
CA PHE A 195 8.52 -5.89 0.67
C PHE A 195 8.32 -4.69 1.58
N MET A 196 7.65 -3.64 1.14
CA MET A 196 7.48 -2.42 1.93
C MET A 196 6.73 -2.69 3.24
N GLY A 197 5.60 -3.40 3.16
CA GLY A 197 4.82 -3.79 4.34
C GLY A 197 5.61 -4.68 5.32
N PRO A 198 6.18 -5.82 4.88
CA PRO A 198 7.00 -6.68 5.73
C PRO A 198 8.20 -5.98 6.38
N VAL A 199 8.90 -5.11 5.65
CA VAL A 199 10.03 -4.32 6.19
C VAL A 199 9.54 -3.37 7.26
N HIS A 200 8.45 -2.64 7.00
CA HIS A 200 7.89 -1.70 7.98
C HIS A 200 7.40 -2.44 9.24
N ALA A 201 6.66 -3.55 9.09
CA ALA A 201 6.23 -4.36 10.22
C ALA A 201 7.40 -4.80 11.10
N SER A 202 8.49 -5.27 10.48
CA SER A 202 9.71 -5.67 11.19
C SER A 202 10.35 -4.48 11.95
N VAL A 203 10.46 -3.31 11.32
CA VAL A 203 11.02 -2.11 11.98
C VAL A 203 10.13 -1.64 13.14
N ALA A 204 8.82 -1.65 12.96
CA ALA A 204 7.85 -1.26 13.99
C ALA A 204 7.89 -2.19 15.22
N GLU A 205 8.27 -3.47 15.05
CA GLU A 205 8.37 -4.44 16.13
C GLU A 205 9.75 -4.47 16.81
N THR A 206 10.82 -4.34 16.01
CA THR A 206 12.19 -4.58 16.48
C THR A 206 13.00 -3.30 16.66
N GLY A 207 12.54 -2.19 16.09
CA GLY A 207 13.19 -0.88 16.19
C GLY A 207 14.61 -0.88 15.60
N LYS A 208 15.48 -0.12 16.26
CA LYS A 208 16.88 0.10 15.85
C LYS A 208 17.76 -1.16 15.95
N SER A 209 17.31 -2.20 16.65
CA SER A 209 18.08 -3.44 16.86
C SER A 209 17.73 -4.56 15.88
N GLY A 210 16.71 -4.35 15.04
CA GLY A 210 16.26 -5.36 14.08
C GLY A 210 17.17 -5.46 12.84
N VAL A 211 17.07 -6.58 12.13
CA VAL A 211 17.82 -6.82 10.88
C VAL A 211 17.42 -5.87 9.74
N THR A 212 16.25 -5.26 9.84
CA THR A 212 15.73 -4.26 8.90
C THR A 212 16.01 -2.82 9.36
N ALA A 213 16.73 -2.64 10.49
CA ALA A 213 17.10 -1.32 10.97
C ALA A 213 17.90 -0.55 9.91
N GLY A 214 17.61 0.73 9.76
CA GLY A 214 18.25 1.58 8.75
C GLY A 214 17.62 1.50 7.35
N LEU A 215 16.75 0.55 7.06
CA LEU A 215 15.97 0.56 5.80
C LEU A 215 14.88 1.62 5.80
N LEU A 216 14.31 1.92 6.98
CA LEU A 216 13.37 3.03 7.19
C LEU A 216 14.02 4.09 8.08
N ALA A 217 13.73 5.34 7.79
CA ALA A 217 14.10 6.47 8.63
C ALA A 217 13.46 6.33 10.02
N GLU A 218 14.21 6.72 11.05
CA GLU A 218 13.71 6.73 12.42
C GLU A 218 12.56 7.73 12.57
N GLY A 219 11.58 7.41 13.41
CA GLY A 219 10.47 8.29 13.67
C GLY A 219 9.26 7.64 14.33
N PRO A 220 8.21 8.45 14.56
CA PRO A 220 7.05 8.08 15.38
C PRO A 220 6.23 6.92 14.82
N TYR A 221 6.33 6.66 13.53
CA TYR A 221 5.62 5.58 12.84
C TYR A 221 6.51 4.39 12.47
N THR A 222 7.78 4.42 12.86
CA THR A 222 8.78 3.38 12.57
C THR A 222 9.43 2.89 13.86
N THR A 223 10.64 3.34 14.17
CA THR A 223 11.43 2.87 15.32
C THR A 223 10.81 3.20 16.68
N ASP A 224 10.15 4.36 16.81
CA ASP A 224 9.54 4.78 18.08
C ASP A 224 8.37 3.89 18.49
N VAL A 225 7.74 3.20 17.51
CA VAL A 225 6.69 2.21 17.79
C VAL A 225 7.24 1.04 18.60
N ALA A 226 8.43 0.53 18.26
CA ALA A 226 9.08 -0.54 19.02
C ALA A 226 9.39 -0.10 20.46
N GLU A 227 9.83 1.15 20.65
CA GLU A 227 10.07 1.72 21.98
C GLU A 227 8.78 1.84 22.79
N GLN A 228 7.68 2.27 22.13
CA GLN A 228 6.35 2.31 22.76
C GLN A 228 5.87 0.91 23.17
N ILE A 229 6.05 -0.10 22.32
CA ILE A 229 5.70 -1.49 22.63
C ILE A 229 6.51 -1.98 23.82
N ALA A 230 7.83 -1.72 23.85
CA ALA A 230 8.69 -2.09 24.98
C ALA A 230 8.26 -1.42 26.28
N ALA A 231 7.93 -0.13 26.25
CA ALA A 231 7.42 0.61 27.41
C ALA A 231 6.07 0.05 27.91
N LEU A 232 5.16 -0.31 27.00
CA LEU A 232 3.88 -0.93 27.34
C LEU A 232 4.07 -2.33 27.96
N ARG A 233 5.02 -3.13 27.48
CA ARG A 233 5.39 -4.43 28.09
C ARG A 233 5.88 -4.25 29.53
N VAL A 234 6.75 -3.26 29.78
CA VAL A 234 7.22 -2.95 31.14
C VAL A 234 6.08 -2.48 32.04
N LYS A 235 5.21 -1.60 31.54
CA LYS A 235 4.03 -1.12 32.28
C LYS A 235 3.06 -2.26 32.61
N ALA A 236 2.77 -3.11 31.64
CA ALA A 236 1.90 -4.28 31.84
C ALA A 236 2.47 -5.22 32.91
N LYS A 237 3.78 -5.55 32.83
CA LYS A 237 4.45 -6.42 33.79
C LYS A 237 4.36 -5.88 35.24
N ARG A 238 4.48 -4.55 35.44
CA ARG A 238 4.31 -3.92 36.76
C ARG A 238 2.89 -4.04 37.30
N ALA A 239 1.91 -4.20 36.42
CA ALA A 239 0.49 -4.40 36.77
C ALA A 239 0.09 -5.88 36.74
N GLU A 240 1.05 -6.81 36.78
CA GLU A 240 0.83 -8.27 36.71
C GLU A 240 0.08 -8.73 35.44
N LEU A 241 0.23 -7.95 34.38
CA LEU A 241 -0.30 -8.21 33.06
C LEU A 241 0.83 -8.55 32.09
N SER A 242 0.51 -9.27 31.02
CA SER A 242 1.35 -9.36 29.82
C SER A 242 0.79 -8.47 28.72
N TYR A 243 1.66 -7.87 27.93
CA TYR A 243 1.31 -7.11 26.74
C TYR A 243 2.14 -7.60 25.55
N ASP A 244 1.50 -7.81 24.43
CA ASP A 244 2.16 -8.07 23.16
C ASP A 244 1.50 -7.30 22.02
N SER A 245 2.27 -6.99 20.98
CA SER A 245 1.82 -6.26 19.82
C SER A 245 2.61 -6.74 18.60
N ILE A 246 1.87 -7.15 17.57
CA ILE A 246 2.42 -7.73 16.35
C ILE A 246 1.87 -6.94 15.16
N PHE A 247 2.75 -6.56 14.26
CA PHE A 247 2.39 -5.97 12.98
C PHE A 247 2.38 -7.05 11.89
N SER A 248 1.43 -6.92 10.96
CA SER A 248 1.32 -7.81 9.80
C SER A 248 1.04 -6.99 8.54
N ALA A 249 1.70 -7.34 7.47
CA ALA A 249 1.43 -6.77 6.15
C ALA A 249 0.16 -7.33 5.52
N ASP A 250 -0.43 -8.37 6.08
CA ASP A 250 -1.61 -9.08 5.56
C ASP A 250 -1.64 -9.13 4.02
N ASN A 251 -2.78 -9.46 3.44
CA ASN A 251 -2.97 -9.43 1.98
C ASN A 251 -3.51 -8.07 1.49
N PHE A 252 -3.07 -6.97 2.12
CA PHE A 252 -3.42 -5.65 1.64
C PHE A 252 -2.68 -5.33 0.33
N PRO A 253 -3.36 -4.66 -0.61
CA PRO A 253 -2.71 -4.23 -1.84
C PRO A 253 -1.63 -3.18 -1.58
N VAL A 254 -0.61 -3.18 -2.44
CA VAL A 254 0.47 -2.20 -2.44
C VAL A 254 0.44 -1.45 -3.77
N TYR A 255 0.54 -0.13 -3.71
CA TYR A 255 0.52 0.75 -4.87
C TYR A 255 1.80 1.56 -4.90
N ALA A 256 2.48 1.59 -6.04
CA ALA A 256 3.78 2.25 -6.16
C ALA A 256 3.86 3.12 -7.42
N LEU A 257 4.14 4.40 -7.23
CA LEU A 257 4.41 5.36 -8.28
C LEU A 257 5.91 5.66 -8.35
N ARG A 258 6.45 5.78 -9.55
CA ARG A 258 7.82 6.25 -9.76
C ARG A 258 7.89 7.75 -9.49
N THR A 259 8.99 8.18 -8.88
CA THR A 259 9.28 9.60 -8.67
C THR A 259 10.35 10.06 -9.65
N GLU A 260 10.36 11.36 -10.03
CA GLU A 260 11.33 11.94 -10.96
C GLU A 260 12.79 11.70 -10.55
N GLY A 261 13.06 11.55 -9.25
CA GLY A 261 14.36 11.18 -8.74
C GLY A 261 14.77 9.72 -8.96
N GLY A 262 13.94 8.90 -9.64
CA GLY A 262 14.14 7.46 -9.86
C GLY A 262 13.80 6.59 -8.66
N GLY A 263 13.27 7.17 -7.58
CA GLY A 263 12.74 6.46 -6.41
C GLY A 263 11.28 6.02 -6.60
N ALA A 264 10.62 5.72 -5.50
CA ALA A 264 9.20 5.37 -5.47
C ALA A 264 8.43 6.06 -4.35
N LEU A 265 7.16 6.34 -4.62
CA LEU A 265 6.14 6.64 -3.62
C LEU A 265 5.28 5.39 -3.46
N ILE A 266 5.39 4.71 -2.31
CA ILE A 266 4.72 3.44 -2.06
C ILE A 266 3.63 3.62 -1.01
N GLN A 267 2.41 3.20 -1.33
CA GLN A 267 1.25 3.17 -0.44
C GLN A 267 0.92 1.73 -0.07
N TYR A 268 0.71 1.47 1.20
CA TYR A 268 0.43 0.13 1.74
C TYR A 268 -0.28 0.24 3.08
N SER A 269 -0.81 -0.89 3.56
CA SER A 269 -1.46 -0.98 4.86
C SER A 269 -0.82 -2.06 5.72
N LEU A 270 -0.88 -1.87 7.04
CA LEU A 270 -0.50 -2.88 8.03
C LEU A 270 -1.67 -3.08 9.00
N SER A 271 -1.85 -4.29 9.49
CA SER A 271 -2.63 -4.53 10.70
C SER A 271 -1.69 -4.57 11.91
N ARG A 272 -2.17 -4.07 13.04
CA ARG A 272 -1.52 -4.20 14.34
C ARG A 272 -2.45 -4.92 15.28
N ASN A 273 -2.01 -6.07 15.81
CA ASN A 273 -2.76 -6.84 16.78
C ASN A 273 -2.09 -6.74 18.13
N SER A 274 -2.75 -6.06 19.07
CA SER A 274 -2.28 -5.91 20.45
C SER A 274 -3.10 -6.81 21.38
N THR A 275 -2.43 -7.48 22.29
CA THR A 275 -3.07 -8.35 23.30
C THR A 275 -2.54 -8.04 24.67
N THR A 276 -3.44 -7.68 25.61
CA THR A 276 -3.15 -7.61 27.05
C THR A 276 -3.81 -8.79 27.73
N ARG A 277 -3.08 -9.51 28.58
CA ARG A 277 -3.59 -10.68 29.31
C ARG A 277 -3.26 -10.58 30.79
N ASN A 278 -4.15 -11.10 31.60
CA ASN A 278 -3.89 -11.36 33.00
C ASN A 278 -2.93 -12.55 33.14
N VAL A 279 -1.91 -12.44 34.01
CA VAL A 279 -0.85 -13.48 34.14
C VAL A 279 -1.11 -14.39 35.33
N LEU A 280 -1.63 -13.87 36.42
CA LEU A 280 -1.68 -14.57 37.70
C LEU A 280 -3.09 -14.91 38.17
N ASP A 281 -4.04 -14.00 38.06
CA ASP A 281 -5.37 -14.17 38.64
C ASP A 281 -6.38 -13.24 37.94
N GLU A 282 -7.62 -13.71 37.81
CA GLU A 282 -8.78 -12.95 37.31
C GLU A 282 -9.17 -11.75 38.20
N THR A 283 -8.52 -11.59 39.35
CA THR A 283 -8.77 -10.50 40.33
C THR A 283 -8.34 -9.15 39.76
N TYR A 284 -7.29 -9.13 38.90
CA TYR A 284 -6.84 -7.91 38.26
C TYR A 284 -7.70 -7.60 37.02
N LYS A 285 -8.16 -6.35 36.96
CA LYS A 285 -8.99 -5.89 35.85
C LYS A 285 -8.13 -5.18 34.82
N ILE A 286 -8.24 -5.60 33.56
CA ILE A 286 -7.59 -4.94 32.41
C ILE A 286 -8.50 -3.76 32.00
N PRO A 287 -8.03 -2.50 32.06
CA PRO A 287 -8.82 -1.36 31.64
C PRO A 287 -9.05 -1.39 30.12
N VAL A 288 -10.28 -1.14 29.72
CA VAL A 288 -10.65 -0.97 28.30
C VAL A 288 -10.37 0.48 27.92
N PRO A 289 -9.56 0.75 26.89
CA PRO A 289 -9.28 2.11 26.46
C PRO A 289 -10.55 2.77 25.87
N PRO A 290 -10.71 4.09 26.02
CA PRO A 290 -11.91 4.81 25.57
C PRO A 290 -12.25 4.60 24.08
N GLU A 291 -11.24 4.48 23.23
CA GLU A 291 -11.36 4.23 21.80
C GLU A 291 -11.94 2.84 21.47
N ALA A 292 -11.97 1.91 22.41
CA ALA A 292 -12.56 0.57 22.24
C ALA A 292 -13.98 0.46 22.83
N SER A 293 -14.51 1.53 23.48
CA SER A 293 -15.80 1.51 24.17
C SER A 293 -17.00 1.21 23.25
N TRP A 294 -16.87 1.48 21.96
CA TRP A 294 -17.89 1.14 20.96
C TRP A 294 -18.03 -0.36 20.74
N ALA A 295 -16.97 -1.15 20.98
CA ALA A 295 -16.97 -2.61 20.82
C ALA A 295 -17.05 -3.34 22.16
N ILE A 296 -16.55 -2.74 23.24
CA ILE A 296 -16.54 -3.29 24.59
C ILE A 296 -17.18 -2.25 25.53
N PRO A 297 -18.47 -2.40 25.85
CA PRO A 297 -19.19 -1.42 26.73
C PRO A 297 -18.65 -1.38 28.15
N ASP A 298 -18.06 -2.48 28.64
CA ASP A 298 -17.49 -2.55 29.97
C ASP A 298 -16.20 -1.73 30.08
N LYS A 299 -15.99 -1.05 31.20
CA LYS A 299 -14.77 -0.27 31.45
C LYS A 299 -13.54 -1.14 31.70
N THR A 300 -13.73 -2.41 32.01
CA THR A 300 -12.66 -3.37 32.32
C THR A 300 -13.05 -4.77 31.88
N VAL A 301 -12.05 -5.58 31.53
CA VAL A 301 -12.18 -7.02 31.26
C VAL A 301 -11.26 -7.81 32.20
N ARG A 302 -11.45 -9.14 32.31
CA ARG A 302 -10.76 -9.93 33.33
C ARG A 302 -9.62 -10.79 32.76
N LEU A 303 -9.84 -11.49 31.64
CA LEU A 303 -8.90 -12.46 31.12
C LEU A 303 -7.96 -11.88 30.07
N ASN A 304 -8.53 -11.25 29.07
CA ASN A 304 -7.75 -10.67 27.98
C ASN A 304 -8.49 -9.52 27.31
N LEU A 305 -7.71 -8.60 26.78
CA LEU A 305 -8.12 -7.52 25.89
C LEU A 305 -7.34 -7.66 24.58
N LYS A 306 -8.05 -7.77 23.46
CA LYS A 306 -7.46 -7.81 22.11
C LYS A 306 -7.94 -6.60 21.32
N LEU A 307 -7.00 -5.89 20.72
CA LEU A 307 -7.24 -4.75 19.86
C LEU A 307 -6.60 -5.00 18.51
N THR A 308 -7.35 -4.74 17.44
CA THR A 308 -6.82 -4.76 16.06
C THR A 308 -6.96 -3.38 15.47
N GLU A 309 -5.85 -2.81 15.07
CA GLU A 309 -5.76 -1.54 14.35
C GLU A 309 -5.37 -1.81 12.89
N VAL A 310 -5.85 -0.99 11.98
CA VAL A 310 -5.36 -0.95 10.59
C VAL A 310 -4.74 0.43 10.38
N HIS A 311 -3.51 0.40 9.90
CA HIS A 311 -2.70 1.58 9.61
C HIS A 311 -2.43 1.64 8.11
N GLN A 312 -2.52 2.83 7.53
CA GLN A 312 -2.25 3.12 6.13
C GLN A 312 -1.09 4.10 6.05
N TYR A 313 -0.18 3.85 5.13
CA TYR A 313 1.05 4.62 5.01
C TYR A 313 1.32 5.00 3.56
N ALA A 314 2.00 6.15 3.39
CA ALA A 314 2.75 6.44 2.18
C ALA A 314 4.21 6.68 2.54
N THR A 315 5.11 6.02 1.80
CA THR A 315 6.55 6.02 2.07
C THR A 315 7.31 6.38 0.80
N VAL A 316 8.24 7.31 0.92
CA VAL A 316 9.19 7.64 -0.14
C VAL A 316 10.37 6.70 -0.04
N VAL A 317 10.60 5.92 -1.08
CA VAL A 317 11.68 4.94 -1.17
C VAL A 317 12.72 5.42 -2.15
N PRO A 318 14.00 5.56 -1.74
CA PRO A 318 15.07 6.04 -2.61
C PRO A 318 15.42 5.06 -3.74
N PRO A 319 15.99 5.56 -4.86
CA PRO A 319 16.52 4.69 -5.90
C PRO A 319 17.75 3.94 -5.41
N LEU A 320 17.97 2.74 -5.93
CA LEU A 320 19.12 1.91 -5.57
C LEU A 320 20.46 2.56 -5.97
N THR A 321 20.46 3.48 -6.93
CA THR A 321 21.64 4.25 -7.36
C THR A 321 22.08 5.31 -6.34
N ARG A 322 21.19 5.72 -5.43
CA ARG A 322 21.46 6.67 -4.32
C ARG A 322 20.78 6.17 -3.05
N PRO A 323 21.26 5.07 -2.48
CA PRO A 323 20.57 4.42 -1.37
C PRO A 323 20.60 5.30 -0.10
N SER A 324 19.45 5.41 0.54
CA SER A 324 19.27 5.99 1.86
C SER A 324 18.05 5.31 2.52
N ALA A 325 17.80 5.62 3.79
CA ALA A 325 16.60 5.12 4.47
C ALA A 325 15.33 5.66 3.81
N ALA A 326 14.34 4.79 3.62
CA ALA A 326 13.03 5.19 3.13
C ALA A 326 12.27 5.95 4.22
N SER A 327 11.49 6.97 3.84
CA SER A 327 10.83 7.88 4.78
C SER A 327 9.30 7.75 4.71
N VAL A 328 8.66 7.48 5.84
CA VAL A 328 7.21 7.56 5.96
C VAL A 328 6.81 9.05 5.93
N ILE A 329 5.99 9.42 4.95
CA ILE A 329 5.55 10.81 4.74
C ILE A 329 4.06 11.01 4.99
N ALA A 330 3.28 9.92 5.02
CA ALA A 330 1.84 9.99 5.30
C ALA A 330 1.41 8.79 6.14
N HIS A 331 0.42 9.02 6.99
CA HIS A 331 -0.17 8.00 7.84
C HIS A 331 -1.64 8.31 8.13
N ASP A 332 -2.45 7.27 8.21
CA ASP A 332 -3.77 7.25 8.85
C ASP A 332 -3.96 5.89 9.52
N GLY A 333 -4.82 5.81 10.52
CA GLY A 333 -5.06 4.54 11.21
C GLY A 333 -6.23 4.60 12.16
N ALA A 334 -6.85 3.45 12.38
CA ALA A 334 -7.97 3.33 13.31
C ALA A 334 -7.99 1.97 14.00
N LEU A 335 -8.57 1.95 15.19
CA LEU A 335 -8.99 0.72 15.87
C LEU A 335 -10.17 0.13 15.09
N THR A 336 -9.97 -1.02 14.48
CA THR A 336 -10.97 -1.67 13.60
C THR A 336 -11.71 -2.81 14.27
N ARG A 337 -11.14 -3.38 15.33
CA ARG A 337 -11.77 -4.43 16.14
C ARG A 337 -11.25 -4.39 17.56
N ALA A 338 -12.15 -4.60 18.52
CA ALA A 338 -11.80 -4.84 19.91
C ALA A 338 -12.62 -6.00 20.46
N SER A 339 -12.01 -6.82 21.33
CA SER A 339 -12.70 -7.86 22.09
C SER A 339 -12.08 -8.03 23.46
N GLY A 340 -12.91 -8.38 24.45
CA GLY A 340 -12.49 -8.59 25.82
C GLY A 340 -13.20 -9.77 26.47
N GLN A 341 -12.54 -10.45 27.39
CA GLN A 341 -13.08 -11.55 28.19
C GLN A 341 -12.76 -11.34 29.65
#